data_01404a399e254bcbd4670b2e4a7bc4d7
#
_entry.id   01404a399e254bcbd4670b2e4a7bc4d7
#
_cell.length_a   1.000
_cell.length_b   1.000
_cell.length_c   1.000
_cell.angle_alpha   90.00
_cell.angle_beta   90.00
_cell.angle_gamma   90.00
#
_symmetry.space_group_name_H-M   'P 1'
#
loop_
_entity.id
_entity.type
_entity.pdbx_description
1 polymer ?
#
loop_
_entity_poly.entity_id
_entity_poly.type
_entity_poly.pdbx_seq_one_letter_code
_entity_poly.pdbx_strand_id
1 'polypeptide(L)'
;EVLNKTGELAIDYTWIDLSDGQHIKETELGVYRIIHELMHNTIKYANAKNVRLNIELNRTSLAISYSDDGAGFNMEEAMNKGLGIRSILSRVQFLNASYNFHSELGQGMEFTLKKIR
;
A
#
# COMPACT_ATOMS: atom_id res chain seq x y z
N GLU A 1 13.85 5.19 4.40
CA GLU A 1 15.24 4.82 4.47
C GLU A 1 15.77 4.53 3.11
N VAL A 2 15.57 3.30 2.66
CA VAL A 2 16.02 2.93 1.32
C VAL A 2 15.40 3.86 0.29
N LEU A 3 14.15 4.26 0.54
CA LEU A 3 13.40 5.08 -0.40
C LEU A 3 13.85 6.51 -0.43
N ASN A 4 14.56 6.95 0.59
CA ASN A 4 15.00 8.33 0.70
C ASN A 4 16.47 8.51 0.38
N LYS A 5 17.09 7.55 -0.25
CA LYS A 5 18.52 7.64 -0.46
C LYS A 5 18.92 8.79 -1.40
N THR A 6 18.01 9.29 -2.21
CA THR A 6 18.28 10.47 -3.03
C THR A 6 17.89 11.77 -2.32
N GLY A 7 17.18 11.66 -1.20
CA GLY A 7 16.66 12.82 -0.51
C GLY A 7 15.48 13.49 -1.17
N GLU A 8 14.90 12.84 -2.18
CA GLU A 8 13.80 13.42 -2.93
C GLU A 8 12.43 12.92 -2.52
N LEU A 9 12.38 11.81 -1.79
CA LEU A 9 11.11 11.21 -1.37
C LEU A 9 11.01 11.22 0.14
N ALA A 10 9.98 11.86 0.67
CA ALA A 10 9.71 11.88 2.09
C ALA A 10 8.63 10.84 2.42
N ILE A 11 8.88 10.03 3.43
CA ILE A 11 7.94 9.00 3.85
C ILE A 11 7.51 9.27 5.28
N ASP A 12 6.21 9.44 5.45
CA ASP A 12 5.59 9.61 6.76
C ASP A 12 4.82 8.32 7.06
N TYR A 13 5.24 7.58 8.07
CA TYR A 13 4.57 6.32 8.35
C TYR A 13 4.26 6.15 9.83
N THR A 14 3.19 5.42 10.10
CA THR A 14 2.78 5.07 11.44
C THR A 14 2.50 3.57 11.46
N TRP A 15 3.04 2.89 12.46
CA TRP A 15 2.80 1.49 12.67
C TRP A 15 2.31 1.29 14.10
N ILE A 16 1.06 0.87 14.25
CA ILE A 16 0.45 0.63 15.55
C ILE A 16 0.07 -0.84 15.62
N ASP A 17 0.63 -1.54 16.60
CA ASP A 17 0.35 -2.96 16.78
C ASP A 17 -0.27 -3.18 18.17
N LEU A 18 -1.57 -3.37 18.20
CA LEU A 18 -2.34 -3.63 19.41
C LEU A 18 -2.80 -5.08 19.49
N SER A 19 -2.18 -5.95 18.70
CA SER A 19 -2.62 -7.34 18.56
C SER A 19 -2.04 -8.27 19.62
N ASP A 20 -1.01 -7.83 20.34
CA ASP A 20 -0.28 -8.65 21.29
C ASP A 20 0.24 -9.95 20.65
N GLY A 21 0.65 -9.85 19.38
CA GLY A 21 1.15 -11.01 18.66
C GLY A 21 0.06 -11.96 18.17
N GLN A 22 -1.18 -11.54 18.18
CA GLN A 22 -2.30 -12.40 17.80
C GLN A 22 -2.58 -12.43 16.29
N HIS A 23 -1.75 -11.79 15.49
CA HIS A 23 -1.93 -11.81 14.03
C HIS A 23 -1.28 -13.07 13.43
N ILE A 24 -1.79 -13.50 12.28
CA ILE A 24 -1.31 -14.69 11.61
C ILE A 24 -0.14 -14.33 10.70
N LYS A 25 0.86 -15.22 10.63
CA LYS A 25 2.05 -15.00 9.83
C LYS A 25 1.75 -14.76 8.35
N GLU A 26 0.79 -15.50 7.80
CA GLU A 26 0.41 -15.34 6.40
C GLU A 26 -0.17 -13.96 6.15
N THR A 27 -0.95 -13.45 7.11
CA THR A 27 -1.50 -12.09 7.00
C THR A 27 -0.37 -11.07 7.02
N GLU A 28 0.58 -11.24 7.93
CA GLU A 28 1.72 -10.33 8.03
C GLU A 28 2.53 -10.31 6.73
N LEU A 29 2.80 -11.47 6.16
CA LEU A 29 3.54 -11.55 4.91
C LEU A 29 2.78 -10.92 3.76
N GLY A 30 1.47 -11.14 3.71
CA GLY A 30 0.62 -10.54 2.68
C GLY A 30 0.63 -9.03 2.74
N VAL A 31 0.52 -8.48 3.95
CA VAL A 31 0.59 -7.04 4.17
C VAL A 31 1.93 -6.48 3.69
N TYR A 32 3.00 -7.15 4.08
CA TYR A 32 4.34 -6.72 3.69
C TYR A 32 4.48 -6.65 2.17
N ARG A 33 3.98 -7.66 1.47
CA ARG A 33 4.10 -7.70 0.02
C ARG A 33 3.24 -6.66 -0.67
N ILE A 34 2.07 -6.38 -0.14
CA ILE A 34 1.21 -5.31 -0.68
C ILE A 34 1.93 -3.97 -0.56
N ILE A 35 2.46 -3.68 0.62
CA ILE A 35 3.17 -2.42 0.86
C ILE A 35 4.40 -2.32 -0.05
N HIS A 36 5.12 -3.42 -0.20
CA HIS A 36 6.30 -3.45 -1.07
C HIS A 36 5.94 -3.08 -2.50
N GLU A 37 4.84 -3.65 -3.02
CA GLU A 37 4.40 -3.34 -4.39
C GLU A 37 3.95 -1.89 -4.53
N LEU A 38 3.23 -1.38 -3.54
CA LEU A 38 2.79 0.02 -3.57
C LEU A 38 3.98 0.97 -3.59
N MET A 39 4.96 0.71 -2.74
CA MET A 39 6.14 1.55 -2.67
C MET A 39 7.00 1.44 -3.93
N HIS A 40 7.10 0.24 -4.48
CA HIS A 40 7.82 0.03 -5.72
C HIS A 40 7.22 0.88 -6.84
N ASN A 41 5.89 0.89 -6.93
CA ASN A 41 5.20 1.68 -7.94
C ASN A 41 5.43 3.18 -7.72
N THR A 42 5.40 3.62 -6.47
CA THR A 42 5.64 5.03 -6.15
C THR A 42 7.04 5.46 -6.57
N ILE A 43 8.04 4.65 -6.24
CA ILE A 43 9.43 5.00 -6.54
C ILE A 43 9.67 5.00 -8.05
N LYS A 44 9.13 4.01 -8.74
CA LYS A 44 9.49 3.78 -10.12
C LYS A 44 8.66 4.59 -11.11
N TYR A 45 7.41 4.85 -10.79
CA TYR A 45 6.48 5.43 -11.77
C TYR A 45 5.82 6.73 -11.37
N ALA A 46 5.72 7.02 -10.09
CA ALA A 46 4.88 8.12 -9.63
C ALA A 46 5.59 9.46 -9.57
N ASN A 47 6.91 9.45 -9.45
CA ASN A 47 7.69 10.67 -9.26
C ASN A 47 7.14 11.50 -8.11
N ALA A 48 6.75 10.84 -7.03
CA ALA A 48 6.14 11.47 -5.87
C ALA A 48 7.20 12.12 -5.00
N LYS A 49 6.79 13.11 -4.23
CA LYS A 49 7.64 13.74 -3.23
C LYS A 49 7.31 13.27 -1.83
N ASN A 50 6.06 12.88 -1.61
CA ASN A 50 5.59 12.47 -0.29
C ASN A 50 4.78 11.20 -0.37
N VAL A 51 5.04 10.30 0.59
CA VAL A 51 4.28 9.07 0.79
C VAL A 51 3.77 9.08 2.22
N ARG A 52 2.53 8.69 2.41
CA ARG A 52 1.96 8.50 3.75
C ARG A 52 1.47 7.08 3.87
N LEU A 53 1.94 6.40 4.93
CA LEU A 53 1.59 5.01 5.19
C LEU A 53 1.17 4.86 6.63
N ASN A 54 -0.01 4.31 6.87
CA ASN A 54 -0.49 3.99 8.21
C ASN A 54 -0.91 2.55 8.26
N ILE A 55 -0.44 1.83 9.27
CA ILE A 55 -0.80 0.43 9.50
C ILE A 55 -1.26 0.30 10.94
N GLU A 56 -2.41 -0.30 11.12
CA GLU A 56 -2.94 -0.56 12.46
C GLU A 56 -3.37 -2.02 12.54
N LEU A 57 -2.74 -2.74 13.47
CA LEU A 57 -3.05 -4.14 13.75
C LEU A 57 -3.75 -4.22 15.09
N ASN A 58 -4.90 -4.86 15.13
CA ASN A 58 -5.62 -5.17 16.35
C ASN A 58 -5.80 -6.67 16.43
N ARG A 59 -6.30 -7.16 17.56
CA ARG A 59 -6.56 -8.59 17.70
C ARG A 59 -7.59 -9.10 16.71
N THR A 60 -8.52 -8.23 16.31
CA THR A 60 -9.64 -8.63 15.46
C THR A 60 -9.65 -7.94 14.10
N SER A 61 -8.71 -7.03 13.85
CA SER A 61 -8.75 -6.26 12.61
C SER A 61 -7.38 -5.80 12.18
N LEU A 62 -7.30 -5.44 10.91
CA LEU A 62 -6.12 -4.88 10.27
C LEU A 62 -6.58 -3.75 9.37
N ALA A 63 -5.91 -2.62 9.44
CA ALA A 63 -6.19 -1.50 8.54
C ALA A 63 -4.88 -0.96 7.97
N ILE A 64 -4.87 -0.70 6.67
CA ILE A 64 -3.74 -0.09 5.98
C ILE A 64 -4.26 1.11 5.21
N SER A 65 -3.51 2.21 5.25
CA SER A 65 -3.78 3.38 4.43
C SER A 65 -2.46 3.81 3.81
N TYR A 66 -2.45 3.95 2.49
CA TYR A 66 -1.26 4.34 1.73
C TYR A 66 -1.64 5.38 0.70
N SER A 67 -0.86 6.45 0.60
CA SER A 67 -1.07 7.45 -0.44
C SER A 67 0.25 8.06 -0.87
N ASP A 68 0.31 8.49 -2.13
CA ASP A 68 1.43 9.31 -2.60
C ASP A 68 0.88 10.51 -3.36
N ASP A 69 1.70 11.53 -3.48
CA ASP A 69 1.34 12.77 -4.17
C ASP A 69 1.95 12.84 -5.57
N GLY A 70 2.19 11.70 -6.17
CA GLY A 70 2.85 11.63 -7.46
C GLY A 70 1.95 11.90 -8.64
N ALA A 71 2.43 11.45 -9.80
CA ALA A 71 1.73 11.69 -11.07
C ALA A 71 0.40 10.96 -11.19
N GLY A 72 0.21 9.91 -10.39
CA GLY A 72 -0.97 9.08 -10.54
C GLY A 72 -0.96 8.30 -11.83
N PHE A 73 -1.99 7.52 -12.05
CA PHE A 73 -2.12 6.73 -13.26
C PHE A 73 -3.59 6.39 -13.49
N ASN A 74 -3.88 5.99 -14.72
CA ASN A 74 -5.19 5.45 -15.07
C ASN A 74 -5.18 3.98 -14.61
N MET A 75 -6.12 3.60 -13.76
CA MET A 75 -6.14 2.26 -13.18
C MET A 75 -6.25 1.16 -14.25
N GLU A 76 -7.08 1.38 -15.25
CA GLU A 76 -7.28 0.41 -16.30
C GLU A 76 -6.00 0.18 -17.10
N GLU A 77 -5.33 1.27 -17.48
CA GLU A 77 -4.06 1.16 -18.20
C GLU A 77 -2.99 0.50 -17.34
N ALA A 78 -2.93 0.86 -16.07
CA ALA A 78 -1.93 0.31 -15.19
C ALA A 78 -2.07 -1.20 -15.02
N MET A 79 -3.31 -1.68 -14.92
CA MET A 79 -3.57 -3.11 -14.84
C MET A 79 -3.09 -3.84 -16.07
N ASN A 80 -3.23 -3.21 -17.23
CA ASN A 80 -2.82 -3.83 -18.50
C ASN A 80 -1.33 -3.74 -18.75
N LYS A 81 -0.63 -2.83 -18.08
CA LYS A 81 0.80 -2.62 -18.28
C LYS A 81 1.68 -3.33 -17.25
N GLY A 82 1.08 -4.12 -16.39
CA GLY A 82 1.85 -4.92 -15.44
C GLY A 82 2.53 -4.11 -14.36
N LEU A 83 1.87 -3.09 -13.83
CA LEU A 83 2.44 -2.26 -12.75
C LEU A 83 2.26 -2.88 -11.37
N GLY A 84 2.04 -4.18 -11.29
CA GLY A 84 1.88 -4.86 -10.00
C GLY A 84 0.49 -4.72 -9.39
N ILE A 85 -0.42 -4.04 -10.09
CA ILE A 85 -1.78 -3.83 -9.56
C ILE A 85 -2.50 -5.15 -9.37
N ARG A 86 -2.40 -6.05 -10.36
CA ARG A 86 -3.04 -7.36 -10.27
C ARG A 86 -2.49 -8.17 -9.11
N SER A 87 -1.19 -8.04 -8.85
CA SER A 87 -0.56 -8.71 -7.73
C SER A 87 -1.11 -8.18 -6.40
N ILE A 88 -1.26 -6.87 -6.28
CA ILE A 88 -1.83 -6.26 -5.08
C ILE A 88 -3.25 -6.76 -4.85
N LEU A 89 -4.08 -6.75 -5.89
CA LEU A 89 -5.48 -7.16 -5.76
C LEU A 89 -5.60 -8.65 -5.45
N SER A 90 -4.72 -9.46 -6.01
CA SER A 90 -4.69 -10.89 -5.72
C SER A 90 -4.38 -11.13 -4.23
N ARG A 91 -3.44 -10.38 -3.69
CA ARG A 91 -3.08 -10.52 -2.27
C ARG A 91 -4.18 -10.03 -1.36
N VAL A 92 -4.86 -8.95 -1.75
CA VAL A 92 -6.03 -8.46 -1.00
C VAL A 92 -7.09 -9.56 -0.94
N GLN A 93 -7.34 -10.21 -2.06
CA GLN A 93 -8.32 -11.30 -2.13
C GLN A 93 -7.88 -12.48 -1.27
N PHE A 94 -6.61 -12.83 -1.31
CA PHE A 94 -6.07 -13.91 -0.48
C PHE A 94 -6.28 -13.62 1.00
N LEU A 95 -6.13 -12.36 1.41
CA LEU A 95 -6.34 -11.96 2.80
C LEU A 95 -7.82 -11.88 3.16
N ASN A 96 -8.70 -11.99 2.19
CA ASN A 96 -10.12 -11.87 2.41
C ASN A 96 -10.49 -10.52 2.98
N ALA A 97 -9.85 -9.48 2.46
CA ALA A 97 -10.00 -8.11 2.95
C ALA A 97 -10.81 -7.27 1.98
N SER A 98 -11.38 -6.18 2.48
CA SER A 98 -11.97 -5.17 1.63
C SER A 98 -10.93 -4.09 1.34
N TYR A 99 -11.12 -3.37 0.22
CA TYR A 99 -10.14 -2.37 -0.18
C TYR A 99 -10.77 -1.28 -1.02
N ASN A 100 -10.05 -0.15 -1.09
CA ASN A 100 -10.28 0.89 -2.09
C ASN A 100 -8.93 1.24 -2.70
N PHE A 101 -8.88 1.34 -4.00
CA PHE A 101 -7.65 1.67 -4.72
C PHE A 101 -8.03 2.71 -5.77
N HIS A 102 -7.52 3.92 -5.61
CA HIS A 102 -7.89 5.03 -6.47
C HIS A 102 -6.64 5.75 -6.96
N SER A 103 -6.60 6.03 -8.25
CA SER A 103 -5.55 6.85 -8.84
C SER A 103 -6.08 7.52 -10.09
N GLU A 104 -5.69 8.78 -10.27
CA GLU A 104 -6.00 9.53 -11.48
C GLU A 104 -4.77 10.32 -11.88
N LEU A 105 -4.59 10.53 -13.16
CA LEU A 105 -3.48 11.31 -13.67
C LEU A 105 -3.48 12.70 -13.01
N GLY A 106 -2.35 13.08 -12.45
CA GLY A 106 -2.17 14.35 -11.79
C GLY A 106 -2.67 14.43 -10.35
N GLN A 107 -3.26 13.33 -9.84
CA GLN A 107 -3.90 13.33 -8.52
C GLN A 107 -3.23 12.43 -7.50
N GLY A 108 -2.14 11.77 -7.89
CA GLY A 108 -1.51 10.81 -7.00
C GLY A 108 -2.29 9.51 -6.90
N MET A 109 -2.06 8.78 -5.81
CA MET A 109 -2.64 7.46 -5.64
C MET A 109 -3.02 7.25 -4.18
N GLU A 110 -4.14 6.56 -3.95
CA GLU A 110 -4.61 6.20 -2.61
C GLU A 110 -5.01 4.74 -2.59
N PHE A 111 -4.60 4.06 -1.55
CA PHE A 111 -4.98 2.67 -1.32
C PHE A 111 -5.33 2.48 0.14
N THR A 112 -6.48 1.87 0.41
CA THR A 112 -6.86 1.49 1.76
C THR A 112 -7.28 0.04 1.78
N LEU A 113 -6.99 -0.63 2.88
CA LEU A 113 -7.35 -2.03 3.07
C LEU A 113 -7.87 -2.20 4.48
N LYS A 114 -8.91 -3.00 4.63
CA LYS A 114 -9.44 -3.33 5.94
C LYS A 114 -9.82 -4.79 5.97
N LYS A 115 -9.34 -5.48 7.00
CA LYS A 115 -9.68 -6.89 7.25
C LYS A 115 -10.20 -7.02 8.66
N ILE A 116 -11.36 -7.67 8.78
CA ILE A 116 -11.94 -7.99 10.09
C ILE A 116 -11.92 -9.50 10.24
N ARG A 117 -11.39 -9.94 11.36
CA ARG A 117 -11.24 -11.38 11.63
C ARG A 117 -12.51 -11.97 12.22
#